data_060ee95139bec1e63b1e720bb155012b
#
_entry.id   060ee95139bec1e63b1e720bb155012b
#
_cell.length_a   1.000
_cell.length_b   1.000
_cell.length_c   1.000
_cell.angle_alpha   90.00
_cell.angle_beta   90.00
_cell.angle_gamma   90.00
#
_symmetry.space_group_name_H-M   'P 1'
#
loop_
_entity.id
_entity.type
_entity.pdbx_description
1 polymer ?
#
loop_
_entity_poly.entity_id
_entity_poly.type
_entity_poly.pdbx_seq_one_letter_code
_entity_poly.pdbx_strand_id
1 'polypeptide(L)'
;QQKIQFISAVINEPKLLILDEPFTGLDPINVGLLKKAVKELQKKGCSIIFSSHQMEYIEDFCEQLIILVHGKAILNGSLDEIKENYAKKNILIKGENIKVNDITKIKGVTSIDKKANEIVVHIENIDIAPKVFDCIKNTNITKYVVADAPLNEIFIHYVGGKNE
;
A
#
# COMPACT_ATOMS: atom_id res chain seq x y z
N GLN A 1 -25.21 11.69 3.03
CA GLN A 1 -24.69 12.97 3.56
C GLN A 1 -23.36 13.35 2.92
N GLN A 2 -22.36 12.48 2.91
CA GLN A 2 -21.02 12.75 2.32
C GLN A 2 -21.04 13.10 0.83
N LYS A 3 -21.84 12.44 0.02
CA LYS A 3 -21.98 12.75 -1.41
C LYS A 3 -22.44 14.18 -1.65
N ILE A 4 -23.42 14.66 -0.87
CA ILE A 4 -23.95 16.03 -1.00
C ILE A 4 -22.86 17.04 -0.61
N GLN A 5 -22.10 16.76 0.45
CA GLN A 5 -20.97 17.60 0.87
C GLN A 5 -19.90 17.68 -0.22
N PHE A 6 -19.54 16.54 -0.82
CA PHE A 6 -18.59 16.49 -1.92
C PHE A 6 -19.09 17.29 -3.14
N ILE A 7 -20.34 17.06 -3.57
CA ILE A 7 -20.94 17.81 -4.70
C ILE A 7 -20.94 19.32 -4.41
N SER A 8 -21.32 19.72 -3.20
CA SER A 8 -21.31 21.12 -2.75
C SER A 8 -19.93 21.75 -2.81
N ALA A 9 -18.87 20.97 -2.45
CA ALA A 9 -17.49 21.44 -2.47
C ALA A 9 -16.94 21.62 -3.89
N VAL A 10 -17.42 20.83 -4.87
CA VAL A 10 -16.86 20.82 -6.24
C VAL A 10 -17.66 21.61 -7.26
N ILE A 11 -18.89 22.01 -6.95
CA ILE A 11 -19.80 22.68 -7.90
C ILE A 11 -19.23 24.00 -8.47
N ASN A 12 -18.38 24.68 -7.68
CA ASN A 12 -17.74 25.94 -8.07
C ASN A 12 -16.34 25.75 -8.69
N GLU A 13 -16.00 24.54 -9.13
CA GLU A 13 -14.73 24.20 -9.75
C GLU A 13 -13.50 24.74 -8.98
N PRO A 14 -13.29 24.32 -7.71
CA PRO A 14 -12.25 24.87 -6.86
C PRO A 14 -10.86 24.56 -7.42
N LYS A 15 -9.91 25.47 -7.21
CA LYS A 15 -8.48 25.21 -7.51
C LYS A 15 -7.82 24.31 -6.47
N LEU A 16 -8.33 24.30 -5.24
CA LEU A 16 -7.88 23.47 -4.13
C LEU A 16 -9.09 22.82 -3.46
N LEU A 17 -9.04 21.52 -3.29
CA LEU A 17 -10.04 20.73 -2.60
C LEU A 17 -9.40 20.03 -1.40
N ILE A 18 -9.95 20.24 -0.21
CA ILE A 18 -9.49 19.58 1.02
C ILE A 18 -10.59 18.64 1.49
N LEU A 19 -10.27 17.36 1.66
CA LEU A 19 -11.19 16.30 2.03
C LEU A 19 -10.70 15.58 3.28
N ASP A 20 -11.54 15.51 4.30
CA ASP A 20 -11.26 14.76 5.52
C ASP A 20 -11.99 13.42 5.48
N GLU A 21 -11.22 12.32 5.48
CA GLU A 21 -11.72 10.94 5.42
C GLU A 21 -12.82 10.70 4.35
N PRO A 22 -12.61 11.08 3.08
CA PRO A 22 -13.69 11.14 2.09
C PRO A 22 -14.27 9.77 1.71
N PHE A 23 -13.58 8.67 1.99
CA PHE A 23 -14.00 7.32 1.64
C PHE A 23 -14.67 6.57 2.80
N THR A 24 -14.59 7.09 4.00
CA THR A 24 -15.11 6.42 5.21
C THR A 24 -16.64 6.31 5.15
N GLY A 25 -17.14 5.09 5.40
CA GLY A 25 -18.60 4.83 5.41
C GLY A 25 -19.27 4.78 4.03
N LEU A 26 -18.52 4.80 2.94
CA LEU A 26 -19.03 4.56 1.60
C LEU A 26 -18.97 3.06 1.26
N ASP A 27 -19.98 2.59 0.53
CA ASP A 27 -19.94 1.27 -0.09
C ASP A 27 -18.98 1.25 -1.30
N PRO A 28 -18.53 0.08 -1.78
CA PRO A 28 -17.54 -0.03 -2.86
C PRO A 28 -17.93 0.67 -4.16
N ILE A 29 -19.23 0.72 -4.49
CA ILE A 29 -19.72 1.40 -5.70
C ILE A 29 -19.52 2.92 -5.57
N ASN A 30 -19.87 3.45 -4.41
CA ASN A 30 -19.75 4.88 -4.13
C ASN A 30 -18.29 5.31 -3.97
N VAL A 31 -17.44 4.47 -3.40
CA VAL A 31 -15.97 4.65 -3.43
C VAL A 31 -15.49 4.77 -4.87
N GLY A 32 -15.88 3.86 -5.76
CA GLY A 32 -15.50 3.90 -7.18
C GLY A 32 -15.93 5.18 -7.88
N LEU A 33 -17.14 5.67 -7.62
CA LEU A 33 -17.64 6.93 -8.17
C LEU A 33 -16.86 8.15 -7.66
N LEU A 34 -16.57 8.20 -6.36
CA LEU A 34 -15.78 9.28 -5.77
C LEU A 34 -14.38 9.29 -6.32
N LYS A 35 -13.74 8.11 -6.42
CA LYS A 35 -12.43 7.92 -7.05
C LYS A 35 -12.38 8.52 -8.45
N LYS A 36 -13.37 8.21 -9.28
CA LYS A 36 -13.46 8.73 -10.64
C LYS A 36 -13.59 10.25 -10.65
N ALA A 37 -14.47 10.81 -9.82
CA ALA A 37 -14.68 12.24 -9.72
C ALA A 37 -13.41 13.00 -9.26
N VAL A 38 -12.70 12.47 -8.27
CA VAL A 38 -11.42 13.02 -7.80
C VAL A 38 -10.38 13.04 -8.93
N LYS A 39 -10.22 11.94 -9.67
CA LYS A 39 -9.28 11.89 -10.81
C LYS A 39 -9.66 12.85 -11.94
N GLU A 40 -10.95 13.06 -12.18
CA GLU A 40 -11.41 14.05 -13.17
C GLU A 40 -11.11 15.49 -12.75
N LEU A 41 -11.26 15.81 -11.46
CA LEU A 41 -10.90 17.12 -10.92
C LEU A 41 -9.38 17.38 -10.99
N GLN A 42 -8.55 16.38 -10.67
CA GLN A 42 -7.09 16.47 -10.82
C GLN A 42 -6.70 16.77 -12.29
N LYS A 43 -7.31 16.06 -13.26
CA LYS A 43 -7.10 16.31 -14.69
C LYS A 43 -7.48 17.73 -15.12
N LYS A 44 -8.45 18.35 -14.45
CA LYS A 44 -8.83 19.75 -14.66
C LYS A 44 -7.93 20.76 -13.95
N GLY A 45 -6.88 20.30 -13.26
CA GLY A 45 -5.92 21.15 -12.56
C GLY A 45 -6.30 21.52 -11.13
N CYS A 46 -7.29 20.84 -10.53
CA CYS A 46 -7.59 20.99 -9.11
C CYS A 46 -6.53 20.29 -8.26
N SER A 47 -5.90 21.03 -7.34
CA SER A 47 -5.04 20.45 -6.30
C SER A 47 -5.92 19.80 -5.24
N ILE A 48 -5.61 18.56 -4.85
CA ILE A 48 -6.42 17.82 -3.88
C ILE A 48 -5.55 17.39 -2.70
N ILE A 49 -6.00 17.74 -1.51
CA ILE A 49 -5.43 17.26 -0.25
C ILE A 49 -6.51 16.42 0.43
N PHE A 50 -6.19 15.21 0.83
CA PHE A 50 -7.12 14.43 1.64
C PHE A 50 -6.41 13.72 2.80
N SER A 51 -7.13 13.54 3.91
CA SER A 51 -6.73 12.69 5.01
C SER A 51 -7.32 11.29 4.83
N SER A 52 -6.60 10.26 5.23
CA SER A 52 -7.13 8.92 5.40
C SER A 52 -6.29 8.11 6.38
N HIS A 53 -6.95 7.22 7.12
CA HIS A 53 -6.29 6.16 7.89
C HIS A 53 -6.23 4.83 7.11
N GLN A 54 -6.83 4.77 5.91
CA GLN A 54 -6.85 3.60 5.04
C GLN A 54 -5.74 3.73 3.99
N MET A 55 -4.62 3.02 4.22
CA MET A 55 -3.41 3.12 3.40
C MET A 55 -3.65 2.75 1.92
N GLU A 56 -4.63 1.88 1.65
CA GLU A 56 -5.00 1.48 0.29
C GLU A 56 -5.48 2.68 -0.55
N TYR A 57 -6.22 3.61 0.06
CA TYR A 57 -6.65 4.80 -0.66
C TYR A 57 -5.52 5.79 -0.89
N ILE A 58 -4.56 5.85 0.04
CA ILE A 58 -3.36 6.67 -0.14
C ILE A 58 -2.54 6.11 -1.31
N GLU A 59 -2.32 4.80 -1.37
CA GLU A 59 -1.58 4.15 -2.47
C GLU A 59 -2.26 4.33 -3.84
N ASP A 60 -3.59 4.37 -3.88
CA ASP A 60 -4.35 4.51 -5.12
C ASP A 60 -4.40 5.94 -5.70
N PHE A 61 -4.19 6.97 -4.86
CA PHE A 61 -4.49 8.36 -5.24
C PHE A 61 -3.40 9.36 -4.99
N CYS A 62 -2.50 9.10 -4.03
CA CYS A 62 -1.49 10.06 -3.66
C CYS A 62 -0.21 9.88 -4.48
N GLU A 63 0.29 10.98 -5.03
CA GLU A 63 1.66 11.08 -5.53
C GLU A 63 2.60 11.51 -4.40
N GLN A 64 2.11 12.38 -3.51
CA GLN A 64 2.85 12.90 -2.35
C GLN A 64 2.07 12.60 -1.08
N LEU A 65 2.77 12.23 -0.03
CA LEU A 65 2.14 11.97 1.26
C LEU A 65 2.95 12.48 2.44
N ILE A 66 2.24 12.75 3.52
CA ILE A 66 2.82 13.03 4.84
C ILE A 66 2.15 12.11 5.84
N ILE A 67 2.93 11.35 6.58
CA ILE A 67 2.42 10.53 7.69
C ILE A 67 2.64 11.27 9.00
N LEU A 68 1.53 11.52 9.71
CA LEU A 68 1.53 12.22 10.98
C LEU A 68 1.28 11.25 12.15
N VAL A 69 2.13 11.29 13.16
CA VAL A 69 1.96 10.53 14.40
C VAL A 69 2.17 11.47 15.58
N HIS A 70 1.18 11.56 16.44
CA HIS A 70 1.19 12.48 17.59
C HIS A 70 1.59 13.93 17.22
N GLY A 71 1.07 14.42 16.07
CA GLY A 71 1.33 15.77 15.59
C GLY A 71 2.71 15.98 14.95
N LYS A 72 3.52 14.92 14.79
CA LYS A 72 4.84 14.99 14.16
C LYS A 72 4.82 14.28 12.81
N ALA A 73 5.39 14.90 11.78
CA ALA A 73 5.62 14.24 10.51
C ALA A 73 6.74 13.20 10.67
N ILE A 74 6.41 11.93 10.44
CA ILE A 74 7.37 10.81 10.52
C ILE A 74 7.86 10.37 9.15
N LEU A 75 7.05 10.56 8.11
CA LEU A 75 7.40 10.37 6.71
C LEU A 75 6.82 11.53 5.91
N ASN A 76 7.58 11.99 4.92
CA ASN A 76 7.17 13.04 3.98
C ASN A 76 7.90 12.83 2.65
N GLY A 77 7.19 12.78 1.54
CA GLY A 77 7.76 12.61 0.21
C GLY A 77 6.81 11.99 -0.78
N SER A 78 7.32 11.62 -1.95
CA SER A 78 6.54 10.87 -2.92
C SER A 78 6.33 9.41 -2.45
N LEU A 79 5.20 8.85 -2.84
CA LEU A 79 4.89 7.45 -2.52
C LEU A 79 5.96 6.49 -3.07
N ASP A 80 6.41 6.76 -4.30
CA ASP A 80 7.42 5.94 -4.97
C ASP A 80 8.76 6.00 -4.24
N GLU A 81 9.26 7.20 -3.90
CA GLU A 81 10.50 7.36 -3.12
C GLU A 81 10.42 6.67 -1.75
N ILE A 82 9.28 6.77 -1.07
CA ILE A 82 9.07 6.11 0.23
C ILE A 82 9.15 4.59 0.08
N LYS A 83 8.53 4.02 -0.96
CA LYS A 83 8.58 2.58 -1.25
C LYS A 83 9.95 2.12 -1.72
N GLU A 84 10.64 2.89 -2.55
CA GLU A 84 11.98 2.59 -3.03
C GLU A 84 13.01 2.61 -1.89
N ASN A 85 12.94 3.62 -1.02
CA ASN A 85 13.80 3.75 0.15
C ASN A 85 13.56 2.67 1.21
N TYR A 86 12.41 2.01 1.17
CA TYR A 86 12.12 0.86 2.03
C TYR A 86 12.65 -0.42 1.39
N ALA A 87 13.85 -0.83 1.79
CA ALA A 87 14.59 -1.94 1.17
C ALA A 87 13.85 -3.28 1.18
N LYS A 88 12.97 -3.51 2.17
CA LYS A 88 12.21 -4.76 2.31
C LYS A 88 11.22 -4.91 1.17
N LYS A 89 11.09 -6.14 0.66
CA LYS A 89 10.17 -6.51 -0.40
C LYS A 89 9.32 -7.70 0.02
N ASN A 90 8.23 -7.90 -0.68
CA ASN A 90 7.32 -9.00 -0.47
C ASN A 90 7.29 -9.91 -1.70
N ILE A 91 7.36 -11.23 -1.48
CA ILE A 91 7.19 -12.21 -2.54
C ILE A 91 5.83 -12.88 -2.34
N LEU A 92 4.94 -12.71 -3.33
CA LEU A 92 3.63 -13.33 -3.33
C LEU A 92 3.70 -14.63 -4.13
N ILE A 93 3.43 -15.75 -3.47
CA ILE A 93 3.56 -17.09 -4.04
C ILE A 93 2.21 -17.79 -3.98
N LYS A 94 1.75 -18.33 -5.12
CA LYS A 94 0.67 -19.32 -5.18
C LYS A 94 1.18 -20.59 -5.84
N GLY A 95 0.75 -21.72 -5.35
CA GLY A 95 1.13 -23.03 -5.88
C GLY A 95 0.78 -24.14 -4.90
N GLU A 96 1.04 -25.37 -5.34
CA GLU A 96 0.81 -26.55 -4.55
C GLU A 96 2.14 -27.15 -4.08
N ASN A 97 2.09 -27.84 -2.94
CA ASN A 97 3.23 -28.56 -2.35
C ASN A 97 4.44 -27.67 -1.99
N ILE A 98 4.21 -26.38 -1.71
CA ILE A 98 5.26 -25.45 -1.32
C ILE A 98 5.66 -25.73 0.14
N LYS A 99 6.92 -26.11 0.35
CA LYS A 99 7.48 -26.37 1.68
C LYS A 99 7.94 -25.06 2.32
N VAL A 100 7.03 -24.40 3.04
CA VAL A 100 7.30 -23.12 3.71
C VAL A 100 8.51 -23.19 4.65
N ASN A 101 8.69 -24.32 5.35
CA ASN A 101 9.82 -24.53 6.26
C ASN A 101 11.20 -24.47 5.58
N ASP A 102 11.28 -24.70 4.27
CA ASP A 102 12.55 -24.58 3.55
C ASP A 102 12.81 -23.11 3.17
N ILE A 103 11.76 -22.34 2.91
CA ILE A 103 11.84 -20.90 2.64
C ILE A 103 12.29 -20.14 3.91
N THR A 104 11.80 -20.51 5.10
CA THR A 104 12.17 -19.84 6.36
C THR A 104 13.65 -19.98 6.71
N LYS A 105 14.36 -20.99 6.17
CA LYS A 105 15.80 -21.20 6.40
C LYS A 105 16.68 -20.29 5.53
N ILE A 106 16.12 -19.62 4.55
CA ILE A 106 16.86 -18.74 3.63
C ILE A 106 17.25 -17.47 4.37
N LYS A 107 18.56 -17.20 4.49
CA LYS A 107 19.06 -15.99 5.10
C LYS A 107 18.56 -14.76 4.34
N GLY A 108 17.94 -13.83 5.06
CA GLY A 108 17.31 -12.63 4.52
C GLY A 108 15.79 -12.74 4.33
N VAL A 109 15.19 -13.92 4.62
CA VAL A 109 13.75 -14.04 4.84
C VAL A 109 13.45 -13.63 6.27
N THR A 110 12.60 -12.61 6.45
CA THR A 110 12.29 -12.05 7.78
C THR A 110 11.05 -12.67 8.42
N SER A 111 10.02 -12.92 7.62
CA SER A 111 8.79 -13.59 8.06
C SER A 111 8.02 -14.17 6.87
N ILE A 112 7.05 -15.02 7.17
CA ILE A 112 6.17 -15.62 6.16
C ILE A 112 4.74 -15.60 6.68
N ASP A 113 3.83 -14.99 5.91
CA ASP A 113 2.40 -14.97 6.18
C ASP A 113 1.70 -15.96 5.26
N LYS A 114 0.90 -16.84 5.85
CA LYS A 114 0.03 -17.77 5.10
C LYS A 114 -1.37 -17.18 5.05
N LYS A 115 -1.80 -16.81 3.84
CA LYS A 115 -3.20 -16.47 3.55
C LYS A 115 -3.91 -17.70 2.96
N ALA A 116 -5.23 -17.68 2.89
CA ALA A 116 -6.01 -18.85 2.42
C ALA A 116 -5.53 -19.42 1.08
N ASN A 117 -5.11 -18.58 0.14
CA ASN A 117 -4.72 -19.01 -1.22
C ASN A 117 -3.36 -18.43 -1.66
N GLU A 118 -2.57 -17.87 -0.76
CA GLU A 118 -1.32 -17.21 -1.09
C GLU A 118 -0.36 -17.23 0.09
N ILE A 119 0.92 -17.37 -0.21
CA ILE A 119 2.00 -17.22 0.75
C ILE A 119 2.68 -15.89 0.46
N VAL A 120 2.84 -15.05 1.48
CA VAL A 120 3.61 -13.81 1.41
C VAL A 120 4.91 -14.02 2.16
N VAL A 121 6.03 -13.93 1.46
CA VAL A 121 7.38 -14.03 2.03
C VAL A 121 7.97 -12.65 2.11
N HIS A 122 8.26 -12.17 3.32
CA HIS A 122 8.91 -10.90 3.56
C HIS A 122 10.43 -11.07 3.50
N ILE A 123 11.10 -10.25 2.70
CA ILE A 123 12.55 -10.33 2.47
C ILE A 123 13.23 -8.99 2.74
N GLU A 124 14.47 -9.04 3.22
CA GLU A 124 15.25 -7.83 3.56
C GLU A 124 15.57 -6.98 2.33
N ASN A 125 15.80 -7.61 1.19
CA ASN A 125 16.12 -6.96 -0.08
C ASN A 125 15.79 -7.87 -1.27
N ILE A 126 15.80 -7.32 -2.47
CA ILE A 126 15.42 -8.00 -3.70
C ILE A 126 16.34 -9.18 -4.07
N ASP A 127 17.62 -9.17 -3.63
CA ASP A 127 18.59 -10.21 -3.97
C ASP A 127 18.28 -11.59 -3.35
N ILE A 128 17.33 -11.61 -2.41
CA ILE A 128 16.84 -12.84 -1.79
C ILE A 128 15.81 -13.55 -2.69
N ALA A 129 15.11 -12.81 -3.55
CA ALA A 129 14.02 -13.38 -4.36
C ALA A 129 14.49 -14.55 -5.26
N PRO A 130 15.63 -14.52 -5.96
CA PRO A 130 16.09 -15.68 -6.72
C PRO A 130 16.30 -16.93 -5.87
N LYS A 131 16.79 -16.78 -4.64
CA LYS A 131 17.01 -17.90 -3.69
C LYS A 131 15.69 -18.54 -3.25
N VAL A 132 14.68 -17.71 -3.01
CA VAL A 132 13.32 -18.19 -2.70
C VAL A 132 12.73 -18.93 -3.90
N PHE A 133 12.89 -18.39 -5.12
CA PHE A 133 12.44 -19.05 -6.34
C PHE A 133 13.11 -20.40 -6.55
N ASP A 134 14.45 -20.48 -6.41
CA ASP A 134 15.21 -21.73 -6.53
C ASP A 134 14.76 -22.81 -5.56
N CYS A 135 14.35 -22.43 -4.37
CA CYS A 135 13.83 -23.34 -3.35
C CYS A 135 12.49 -24.02 -3.76
N ILE A 136 11.68 -23.33 -4.58
CA ILE A 136 10.32 -23.76 -4.92
C ILE A 136 10.13 -24.11 -6.40
N LYS A 137 11.09 -23.84 -7.29
CA LYS A 137 10.96 -24.01 -8.76
C LYS A 137 10.53 -25.38 -9.24
N ASN A 138 10.72 -26.42 -8.43
CA ASN A 138 10.31 -27.80 -8.74
C ASN A 138 8.90 -28.13 -8.21
N THR A 139 8.14 -27.16 -7.73
CA THR A 139 6.75 -27.30 -7.29
C THR A 139 5.78 -26.70 -8.32
N ASN A 140 4.49 -26.95 -8.17
CA ASN A 140 3.47 -26.42 -9.08
C ASN A 140 3.18 -24.94 -8.74
N ILE A 141 4.05 -24.02 -9.19
CA ILE A 141 3.89 -22.58 -8.98
C ILE A 141 2.92 -22.03 -10.01
N THR A 142 1.87 -21.34 -9.55
CA THR A 142 0.91 -20.62 -10.42
C THR A 142 1.10 -19.10 -10.35
N LYS A 143 1.77 -18.58 -9.29
CA LYS A 143 2.10 -17.17 -9.14
C LYS A 143 3.42 -17.02 -8.39
N TYR A 144 4.31 -16.19 -8.90
CA TYR A 144 5.51 -15.69 -8.20
C TYR A 144 5.70 -14.22 -8.57
N VAL A 145 5.47 -13.33 -7.64
CA VAL A 145 5.59 -11.89 -7.86
C VAL A 145 6.42 -11.28 -6.74
N VAL A 146 7.46 -10.55 -7.12
CA VAL A 146 8.21 -9.70 -6.19
C VAL A 146 7.60 -8.31 -6.25
N ALA A 147 7.14 -7.81 -5.13
CA ALA A 147 6.46 -6.53 -5.01
C ALA A 147 7.08 -5.70 -3.89
N ASP A 148 6.89 -4.38 -3.98
CA ASP A 148 7.21 -3.49 -2.89
C ASP A 148 6.34 -3.81 -1.66
N ALA A 149 6.86 -3.50 -0.49
CA ALA A 149 6.06 -3.57 0.72
C ALA A 149 4.89 -2.58 0.62
N PRO A 150 3.67 -2.97 1.01
CA PRO A 150 2.55 -2.05 1.03
C PRO A 150 2.77 -0.93 2.06
N LEU A 151 2.19 0.24 1.82
CA LEU A 151 2.35 1.40 2.69
C LEU A 151 2.00 1.13 4.16
N ASN A 152 1.02 0.25 4.39
CA ASN A 152 0.65 -0.17 5.74
C ASN A 152 1.81 -0.88 6.48
N GLU A 153 2.57 -1.72 5.79
CA GLU A 153 3.75 -2.39 6.36
C GLU A 153 4.85 -1.37 6.69
N ILE A 154 5.09 -0.43 5.76
CA ILE A 154 6.04 0.66 5.95
C ILE A 154 5.63 1.51 7.15
N PHE A 155 4.35 1.87 7.26
CA PHE A 155 3.80 2.62 8.38
C PHE A 155 4.04 1.91 9.72
N ILE A 156 3.68 0.63 9.82
CA ILE A 156 3.89 -0.17 11.03
C ILE A 156 5.37 -0.21 11.44
N HIS A 157 6.28 -0.33 10.46
CA HIS A 157 7.71 -0.33 10.74
C HIS A 157 8.19 0.99 11.35
N TYR A 158 7.74 2.13 10.83
CA TYR A 158 8.18 3.44 11.33
C TYR A 158 7.49 3.84 12.65
N VAL A 159 6.27 3.37 12.88
CA VAL A 159 5.51 3.67 14.13
C VAL A 159 5.83 2.66 15.21
N GLY A 160 5.90 1.37 14.89
CA GLY A 160 6.17 0.29 15.83
C GLY A 160 7.60 0.30 16.38
N GLY A 161 8.59 0.68 15.57
CA GLY A 161 9.99 0.75 16.00
C GLY A 161 10.34 1.92 16.93
N LYS A 162 9.38 2.78 17.28
CA LYS A 162 9.56 3.91 18.23
C LYS A 162 8.94 3.67 19.61
N ASN A 163 8.36 2.49 19.84
CA ASN A 163 7.74 2.11 21.11
C ASN A 163 8.56 1.09 21.92
N GLU A 164 9.86 0.89 21.58
CA GLU A 164 10.83 0.17 22.41
C GLU A 164 11.86 1.10 23.02
#